data_62d0c9a662781ea50cbd032456da12ac
#
_entry.id   62d0c9a662781ea50cbd032456da12ac
#
_cell.length_a   1.000
_cell.length_b   1.000
_cell.length_c   1.000
_cell.angle_alpha   90.00
_cell.angle_beta   90.00
_cell.angle_gamma   90.00
#
_symmetry.space_group_name_H-M   'P 1'
#
loop_
_entity.id
_entity.type
_entity.pdbx_description
1 polymer ?
#
loop_
_entity_poly.entity_id
_entity_poly.type
_entity_poly.pdbx_seq_one_letter_code
_entity_poly.pdbx_strand_id
1 'polypeptide(L)'
;MFNKDINSIQLKINEDLKAIYTYGPKSLVDTFNYVISGEGKRVRPLLTILTSESLFEDSKKSYNAALAIEILHNFTLVHDDIMDKDSIRHGKETVHKKWNDSTAILTGDLMLAKSLKILSDSNYNNKVMESFNSALVAVCEGQALDKEFETLESISENDYFKMIEKKTSNLIAMPIEIGALAYDCPDQICNTLFEYGLNIGKAFQINDDYLEIISSADVMQKSLDSDIVLGKKTYPIILCNNIDKNFISDLKNNSNKIEDIINELRTFIKYHRIDKEIKNCVDIFYNNANKFIKDINFKNNSLQNFVNLLKKRQK
;
A
#
# COMPACT_ATOMS: atom_id res chain seq x y z
N MET A 1 -20.78 -4.14 -15.80
CA MET A 1 -19.77 -4.76 -16.67
C MET A 1 -18.39 -4.64 -16.03
N PHE A 2 -17.83 -3.44 -15.85
CA PHE A 2 -16.49 -3.21 -15.28
C PHE A 2 -16.19 -3.95 -13.94
N ASN A 3 -17.10 -3.93 -12.96
CA ASN A 3 -16.90 -4.66 -11.69
C ASN A 3 -16.87 -6.18 -11.84
N LYS A 4 -17.56 -6.76 -12.84
CA LYS A 4 -17.50 -8.20 -13.13
C LYS A 4 -16.14 -8.59 -13.70
N ASP A 5 -15.58 -7.71 -14.53
CA ASP A 5 -14.26 -7.94 -15.16
C ASP A 5 -13.16 -7.89 -14.11
N ILE A 6 -13.20 -6.91 -13.18
CA ILE A 6 -12.26 -6.83 -12.04
C ILE A 6 -12.33 -8.08 -11.17
N ASN A 7 -13.53 -8.54 -10.79
CA ASN A 7 -13.69 -9.71 -9.96
C ASN A 7 -13.13 -10.98 -10.63
N SER A 8 -13.31 -11.13 -11.94
CA SER A 8 -12.76 -12.28 -12.68
C SER A 8 -11.23 -12.25 -12.70
N ILE A 9 -10.61 -11.07 -12.88
CA ILE A 9 -9.17 -10.90 -12.83
C ILE A 9 -8.64 -11.22 -11.42
N GLN A 10 -9.31 -10.72 -10.37
CA GLN A 10 -8.92 -11.01 -8.97
C GLN A 10 -8.99 -12.50 -8.64
N LEU A 11 -10.04 -13.20 -9.08
CA LEU A 11 -10.18 -14.64 -8.88
C LEU A 11 -9.01 -15.38 -9.52
N LYS A 12 -8.69 -15.07 -10.78
CA LYS A 12 -7.56 -15.66 -11.48
C LYS A 12 -6.23 -15.39 -10.77
N ILE A 13 -5.97 -14.15 -10.37
CA ILE A 13 -4.77 -13.79 -9.58
C ILE A 13 -4.68 -14.65 -8.32
N ASN A 14 -5.79 -14.80 -7.57
CA ASN A 14 -5.82 -15.57 -6.32
C ASN A 14 -5.53 -17.08 -6.57
N GLU A 15 -6.01 -17.64 -7.65
CA GLU A 15 -5.73 -19.03 -8.04
C GLU A 15 -4.26 -19.21 -8.42
N ASP A 16 -3.74 -18.35 -9.29
CA ASP A 16 -2.37 -18.43 -9.78
C ASP A 16 -1.34 -18.16 -8.68
N LEU A 17 -1.61 -17.23 -7.76
CA LEU A 17 -0.75 -16.98 -6.59
C LEU A 17 -0.61 -18.23 -5.69
N LYS A 18 -1.66 -18.99 -5.47
CA LYS A 18 -1.62 -20.25 -4.69
C LYS A 18 -0.76 -21.33 -5.35
N ALA A 19 -0.63 -21.30 -6.67
CA ALA A 19 0.17 -22.26 -7.43
C ALA A 19 1.67 -21.95 -7.43
N ILE A 20 2.12 -20.77 -6.96
CA ILE A 20 3.52 -20.32 -7.06
C ILE A 20 4.47 -21.11 -6.17
N TYR A 21 4.02 -21.52 -4.98
CA TYR A 21 4.86 -22.26 -4.06
C TYR A 21 4.12 -23.43 -3.41
N THR A 22 4.19 -24.58 -4.05
CA THR A 22 3.45 -25.81 -3.64
C THR A 22 4.39 -26.91 -3.15
N TYR A 23 5.71 -26.76 -3.33
CA TYR A 23 6.70 -27.76 -2.97
C TYR A 23 7.91 -27.12 -2.27
N GLY A 24 8.31 -27.72 -1.13
CA GLY A 24 9.43 -27.25 -0.30
C GLY A 24 9.26 -27.70 1.16
N PRO A 25 10.04 -27.15 2.09
CA PRO A 25 9.82 -27.38 3.51
C PRO A 25 8.39 -27.04 3.93
N LYS A 26 7.73 -27.94 4.66
CA LYS A 26 6.33 -27.80 5.04
C LYS A 26 6.04 -26.48 5.75
N SER A 27 6.94 -26.03 6.63
CA SER A 27 6.82 -24.77 7.36
C SER A 27 6.70 -23.57 6.41
N LEU A 28 7.47 -23.55 5.31
CA LEU A 28 7.45 -22.48 4.33
C LEU A 28 6.25 -22.59 3.36
N VAL A 29 5.87 -23.80 2.96
CA VAL A 29 4.69 -24.00 2.12
C VAL A 29 3.42 -23.56 2.86
N ASP A 30 3.28 -23.97 4.12
CA ASP A 30 2.11 -23.64 4.93
C ASP A 30 2.01 -22.11 5.18
N THR A 31 3.11 -21.45 5.52
CA THR A 31 3.11 -20.01 5.80
C THR A 31 2.96 -19.15 4.56
N PHE A 32 3.61 -19.51 3.44
CA PHE A 32 3.43 -18.84 2.16
C PHE A 32 1.96 -18.87 1.74
N ASN A 33 1.34 -20.07 1.76
CA ASN A 33 -0.07 -20.22 1.39
C ASN A 33 -1.01 -19.52 2.38
N TYR A 34 -0.67 -19.50 3.66
CA TYR A 34 -1.43 -18.76 4.66
C TYR A 34 -1.49 -17.26 4.36
N VAL A 35 -0.35 -16.64 4.03
CA VAL A 35 -0.27 -15.22 3.68
C VAL A 35 -1.02 -14.95 2.38
N ILE A 36 -0.75 -15.71 1.32
CA ILE A 36 -1.37 -15.52 0.00
C ILE A 36 -2.89 -15.74 0.02
N SER A 37 -3.39 -16.62 0.90
CA SER A 37 -4.83 -16.87 1.06
C SER A 37 -5.56 -15.76 1.83
N GLY A 38 -4.87 -14.71 2.27
CA GLY A 38 -5.49 -13.52 2.85
C GLY A 38 -6.42 -12.81 1.86
N GLU A 39 -7.56 -12.32 2.37
CA GLU A 39 -8.55 -11.57 1.58
C GLU A 39 -8.06 -10.16 1.28
N GLY A 40 -7.12 -10.03 0.34
CA GLY A 40 -6.62 -8.74 -0.14
C GLY A 40 -7.41 -8.24 -1.36
N LYS A 41 -7.57 -6.93 -1.50
CA LYS A 41 -8.22 -6.30 -2.67
C LYS A 41 -7.38 -6.39 -3.95
N ARG A 42 -6.17 -6.92 -3.89
CA ARG A 42 -5.23 -7.09 -5.02
C ARG A 42 -5.06 -5.79 -5.84
N VAL A 43 -4.95 -4.67 -5.14
CA VAL A 43 -4.89 -3.35 -5.79
C VAL A 43 -3.69 -3.24 -6.73
N ARG A 44 -2.51 -3.67 -6.29
CA ARG A 44 -1.26 -3.53 -7.05
C ARG A 44 -1.23 -4.36 -8.33
N PRO A 45 -1.53 -5.67 -8.31
CA PRO A 45 -1.63 -6.44 -9.56
C PRO A 45 -2.72 -5.94 -10.49
N LEU A 46 -3.85 -5.45 -9.96
CA LEU A 46 -4.89 -4.83 -10.77
C LEU A 46 -4.39 -3.55 -11.46
N LEU A 47 -3.65 -2.70 -10.77
CA LEU A 47 -3.05 -1.51 -11.38
C LEU A 47 -2.15 -1.87 -12.55
N THR A 48 -1.30 -2.91 -12.40
CA THR A 48 -0.42 -3.39 -13.47
C THR A 48 -1.24 -3.87 -14.69
N ILE A 49 -2.21 -4.74 -14.46
CA ILE A 49 -3.04 -5.33 -15.52
C ILE A 49 -3.88 -4.26 -16.20
N LEU A 50 -4.57 -3.40 -15.43
CA LEU A 50 -5.46 -2.37 -15.97
C LEU A 50 -4.71 -1.24 -16.69
N THR A 51 -3.44 -0.98 -16.34
CA THR A 51 -2.59 -0.07 -17.12
C THR A 51 -2.32 -0.65 -18.51
N SER A 52 -1.91 -1.92 -18.59
CA SER A 52 -1.69 -2.59 -19.88
C SER A 52 -2.97 -2.65 -20.71
N GLU A 53 -4.10 -3.04 -20.10
CA GLU A 53 -5.41 -3.05 -20.77
C GLU A 53 -5.80 -1.67 -21.29
N SER A 54 -5.53 -0.61 -20.51
CA SER A 54 -5.87 0.76 -20.92
C SER A 54 -5.02 1.27 -22.06
N LEU A 55 -3.76 0.84 -22.17
CA LEU A 55 -2.83 1.28 -23.22
C LEU A 55 -2.89 0.41 -24.48
N PHE A 56 -3.04 -0.92 -24.31
CA PHE A 56 -2.80 -1.89 -25.39
C PHE A 56 -3.97 -2.84 -25.65
N GLU A 57 -5.03 -2.79 -24.84
CA GLU A 57 -6.17 -3.76 -24.87
C GLU A 57 -5.70 -5.22 -24.67
N ASP A 58 -4.54 -5.38 -24.05
CA ASP A 58 -3.92 -6.68 -23.71
C ASP A 58 -3.12 -6.55 -22.42
N SER A 59 -3.15 -7.57 -21.56
CA SER A 59 -2.40 -7.62 -20.31
C SER A 59 -1.57 -8.90 -20.14
N LYS A 60 -1.48 -9.72 -21.17
CA LYS A 60 -0.79 -11.03 -21.08
C LYS A 60 0.68 -10.86 -20.73
N LYS A 61 1.37 -9.89 -21.36
CA LYS A 61 2.79 -9.64 -21.09
C LYS A 61 3.05 -9.14 -19.67
N SER A 62 2.17 -8.35 -19.08
CA SER A 62 2.36 -7.80 -17.73
C SER A 62 1.88 -8.73 -16.60
N TYR A 63 1.22 -9.84 -16.93
CA TYR A 63 0.56 -10.67 -15.94
C TYR A 63 1.52 -11.29 -14.91
N ASN A 64 2.67 -11.83 -15.35
CA ASN A 64 3.67 -12.38 -14.43
C ASN A 64 4.26 -11.30 -13.52
N ALA A 65 4.48 -10.09 -14.04
CA ALA A 65 4.92 -8.96 -13.22
C ALA A 65 3.85 -8.59 -12.17
N ALA A 66 2.57 -8.62 -12.53
CA ALA A 66 1.48 -8.40 -11.58
C ALA A 66 1.49 -9.42 -10.42
N LEU A 67 1.76 -10.70 -10.68
CA LEU A 67 1.92 -11.72 -9.64
C LEU A 67 3.15 -11.46 -8.77
N ALA A 68 4.29 -11.13 -9.38
CA ALA A 68 5.52 -10.81 -8.67
C ALA A 68 5.34 -9.60 -7.72
N ILE A 69 4.66 -8.56 -8.18
CA ILE A 69 4.36 -7.35 -7.42
C ILE A 69 3.47 -7.66 -6.21
N GLU A 70 2.47 -8.52 -6.37
CA GLU A 70 1.62 -8.89 -5.24
C GLU A 70 2.38 -9.72 -4.20
N ILE A 71 3.31 -10.59 -4.63
CA ILE A 71 4.16 -11.34 -3.70
C ILE A 71 5.12 -10.40 -2.97
N LEU A 72 5.73 -9.42 -3.68
CA LEU A 72 6.54 -8.38 -3.06
C LEU A 72 5.74 -7.61 -2.00
N HIS A 73 4.52 -7.21 -2.32
CA HIS A 73 3.67 -6.54 -1.35
C HIS A 73 3.40 -7.40 -0.10
N ASN A 74 3.11 -8.69 -0.28
CA ASN A 74 2.90 -9.57 0.86
C ASN A 74 4.19 -9.79 1.68
N PHE A 75 5.37 -9.80 1.03
CA PHE A 75 6.65 -9.76 1.73
C PHE A 75 6.74 -8.54 2.65
N THR A 76 6.44 -7.34 2.14
CA THR A 76 6.52 -6.11 2.96
C THR A 76 5.57 -6.19 4.15
N LEU A 77 4.35 -6.71 3.97
CA LEU A 77 3.37 -6.86 5.06
C LEU A 77 3.84 -7.84 6.14
N VAL A 78 4.44 -8.98 5.76
CA VAL A 78 4.93 -9.97 6.73
C VAL A 78 6.07 -9.40 7.59
N HIS A 79 6.99 -8.63 7.01
CA HIS A 79 8.08 -8.00 7.74
C HIS A 79 7.61 -6.79 8.55
N ASP A 80 6.70 -5.97 8.03
CA ASP A 80 6.05 -4.87 8.76
C ASP A 80 5.36 -5.40 10.03
N ASP A 81 4.60 -6.49 9.93
CA ASP A 81 3.91 -7.09 11.07
C ASP A 81 4.86 -7.46 12.22
N ILE A 82 6.09 -7.92 11.90
CA ILE A 82 7.11 -8.23 12.92
C ILE A 82 7.63 -6.93 13.55
N MET A 83 7.97 -5.93 12.73
CA MET A 83 8.55 -4.66 13.17
C MET A 83 7.56 -3.84 14.01
N ASP A 84 6.27 -3.89 13.66
CA ASP A 84 5.18 -3.18 14.33
C ASP A 84 4.55 -4.02 15.46
N LYS A 85 4.96 -5.30 15.61
CA LYS A 85 4.41 -6.26 16.57
C LYS A 85 2.90 -6.48 16.42
N ASP A 86 2.38 -6.30 15.20
CA ASP A 86 0.98 -6.46 14.88
C ASP A 86 0.52 -7.89 15.11
N SER A 87 -0.57 -8.09 15.84
CA SER A 87 -1.09 -9.43 16.14
C SER A 87 -2.08 -9.92 15.09
N ILE A 88 -2.78 -9.00 14.41
CA ILE A 88 -3.87 -9.31 13.48
C ILE A 88 -3.67 -8.51 12.18
N ARG A 89 -3.83 -9.17 11.04
CA ARG A 89 -3.88 -8.57 9.71
C ARG A 89 -4.98 -9.20 8.86
N HIS A 90 -5.82 -8.37 8.26
CA HIS A 90 -6.98 -8.82 7.48
C HIS A 90 -7.87 -9.83 8.24
N GLY A 91 -8.08 -9.59 9.55
CA GLY A 91 -8.90 -10.44 10.41
C GLY A 91 -8.28 -11.80 10.79
N LYS A 92 -6.99 -12.02 10.47
CA LYS A 92 -6.26 -13.25 10.82
C LYS A 92 -5.02 -12.92 11.65
N GLU A 93 -4.57 -13.87 12.47
CA GLU A 93 -3.29 -13.73 13.16
C GLU A 93 -2.14 -13.54 12.16
N THR A 94 -1.18 -12.67 12.51
CA THR A 94 0.03 -12.48 11.70
C THR A 94 0.93 -13.71 11.78
N VAL A 95 1.83 -13.89 10.80
CA VAL A 95 2.69 -15.08 10.73
C VAL A 95 3.54 -15.25 11.99
N HIS A 96 4.13 -14.16 12.50
CA HIS A 96 4.98 -14.22 13.69
C HIS A 96 4.20 -14.55 14.97
N LYS A 97 2.92 -14.21 15.04
CA LYS A 97 2.04 -14.60 16.17
C LYS A 97 1.60 -16.05 16.09
N LYS A 98 1.19 -16.47 14.89
CA LYS A 98 0.68 -17.82 14.68
C LYS A 98 1.79 -18.89 14.73
N TRP A 99 3.00 -18.56 14.33
CA TRP A 99 4.17 -19.46 14.36
C TRP A 99 5.25 -18.88 15.25
N ASN A 100 6.15 -18.07 14.71
CA ASN A 100 7.20 -17.32 15.43
C ASN A 100 7.91 -16.35 14.49
N ASP A 101 8.75 -15.46 15.04
CA ASP A 101 9.49 -14.44 14.29
C ASP A 101 10.42 -15.05 13.23
N SER A 102 11.16 -16.12 13.58
CA SER A 102 12.08 -16.77 12.63
C SER A 102 11.35 -17.32 11.41
N THR A 103 10.18 -17.93 11.60
CA THR A 103 9.34 -18.44 10.52
C THR A 103 8.80 -17.30 9.67
N ALA A 104 8.40 -16.18 10.29
CA ALA A 104 7.91 -15.02 9.56
C ALA A 104 9.01 -14.36 8.72
N ILE A 105 10.22 -14.19 9.26
CA ILE A 105 11.38 -13.69 8.51
C ILE A 105 11.66 -14.57 7.29
N LEU A 106 11.77 -15.88 7.48
CA LEU A 106 12.04 -16.82 6.39
C LEU A 106 10.91 -16.84 5.34
N THR A 107 9.66 -16.64 5.76
CA THR A 107 8.51 -16.55 4.85
C THR A 107 8.61 -15.30 4.00
N GLY A 108 8.94 -14.14 4.59
CA GLY A 108 9.16 -12.91 3.87
C GLY A 108 10.32 -13.04 2.87
N ASP A 109 11.49 -13.55 3.30
CA ASP A 109 12.65 -13.75 2.44
C ASP A 109 12.32 -14.67 1.25
N LEU A 110 11.57 -15.74 1.49
CA LEU A 110 11.09 -16.62 0.42
C LEU A 110 10.17 -15.86 -0.55
N MET A 111 9.26 -15.04 -0.05
CA MET A 111 8.37 -14.23 -0.90
C MET A 111 9.17 -13.27 -1.77
N LEU A 112 10.15 -12.56 -1.20
CA LEU A 112 11.03 -11.69 -1.96
C LEU A 112 11.79 -12.47 -3.04
N ALA A 113 12.39 -13.60 -2.70
CA ALA A 113 13.11 -14.45 -3.65
C ALA A 113 12.18 -14.96 -4.78
N LYS A 114 10.94 -15.33 -4.46
CA LYS A 114 9.95 -15.78 -5.44
C LYS A 114 9.50 -14.67 -6.36
N SER A 115 9.29 -13.45 -5.86
CA SER A 115 8.92 -12.30 -6.68
C SER A 115 10.02 -11.97 -7.71
N LEU A 116 11.27 -11.94 -7.27
CA LEU A 116 12.43 -11.72 -8.15
C LEU A 116 12.59 -12.86 -9.17
N LYS A 117 12.38 -14.12 -8.73
CA LYS A 117 12.46 -15.27 -9.64
C LYS A 117 11.40 -15.20 -10.75
N ILE A 118 10.17 -14.84 -10.45
CA ILE A 118 9.12 -14.69 -11.46
C ILE A 118 9.52 -13.66 -12.52
N LEU A 119 10.09 -12.52 -12.10
CA LEU A 119 10.54 -11.50 -13.04
C LEU A 119 11.72 -11.97 -13.87
N SER A 120 12.69 -12.64 -13.26
CA SER A 120 13.89 -13.15 -13.98
C SER A 120 13.56 -14.30 -14.95
N ASP A 121 12.58 -15.13 -14.64
CA ASP A 121 12.12 -16.20 -15.51
C ASP A 121 11.22 -15.68 -16.66
N SER A 122 10.76 -14.43 -16.55
CA SER A 122 9.95 -13.77 -17.57
C SER A 122 10.84 -12.97 -18.51
N ASN A 123 10.50 -12.99 -19.79
CA ASN A 123 11.32 -12.31 -20.80
C ASN A 123 11.00 -10.80 -20.88
N TYR A 124 11.22 -10.09 -19.76
CA TYR A 124 11.07 -8.64 -19.68
C TYR A 124 12.37 -7.91 -20.07
N ASN A 125 12.22 -6.65 -20.53
CA ASN A 125 13.37 -5.76 -20.64
C ASN A 125 13.92 -5.39 -19.24
N ASN A 126 15.17 -4.91 -19.18
CA ASN A 126 15.83 -4.58 -17.92
C ASN A 126 15.10 -3.50 -17.10
N LYS A 127 14.35 -2.60 -17.75
CA LYS A 127 13.65 -1.50 -17.09
C LYS A 127 12.56 -1.99 -16.13
N VAL A 128 11.91 -3.12 -16.43
CA VAL A 128 10.96 -3.76 -15.50
C VAL A 128 11.66 -4.15 -14.20
N MET A 129 12.84 -4.76 -14.29
CA MET A 129 13.61 -5.15 -13.11
C MET A 129 14.18 -3.91 -12.37
N GLU A 130 14.61 -2.89 -13.10
CA GLU A 130 15.08 -1.63 -12.52
C GLU A 130 13.98 -0.90 -11.74
N SER A 131 12.77 -0.77 -12.31
CA SER A 131 11.61 -0.20 -11.64
C SER A 131 11.24 -0.98 -10.38
N PHE A 132 11.18 -2.31 -10.48
CA PHE A 132 10.88 -3.17 -9.35
C PHE A 132 11.91 -3.04 -8.21
N ASN A 133 13.20 -3.09 -8.52
CA ASN A 133 14.26 -2.97 -7.53
C ASN A 133 14.30 -1.57 -6.89
N SER A 134 14.08 -0.52 -7.70
CA SER A 134 14.00 0.86 -7.18
C SER A 134 12.84 1.03 -6.19
N ALA A 135 11.68 0.45 -6.49
CA ALA A 135 10.55 0.47 -5.57
C ALA A 135 10.84 -0.35 -4.29
N LEU A 136 11.51 -1.50 -4.39
CA LEU A 136 11.93 -2.29 -3.22
C LEU A 136 12.87 -1.49 -2.31
N VAL A 137 13.89 -0.83 -2.88
CA VAL A 137 14.79 0.05 -2.11
C VAL A 137 14.00 1.18 -1.44
N ALA A 138 13.13 1.85 -2.19
CA ALA A 138 12.30 2.93 -1.66
C ALA A 138 11.45 2.48 -0.48
N VAL A 139 10.82 1.30 -0.56
CA VAL A 139 10.02 0.74 0.55
C VAL A 139 10.86 0.49 1.79
N CYS A 140 12.05 -0.10 1.64
CA CYS A 140 12.96 -0.32 2.78
C CYS A 140 13.35 1.00 3.45
N GLU A 141 13.70 2.02 2.65
CA GLU A 141 14.02 3.36 3.16
C GLU A 141 12.79 4.03 3.80
N GLY A 142 11.61 3.88 3.21
CA GLY A 142 10.35 4.41 3.75
C GLY A 142 9.97 3.79 5.09
N GLN A 143 10.15 2.47 5.22
CA GLN A 143 9.93 1.76 6.49
C GLN A 143 10.95 2.16 7.56
N ALA A 144 12.21 2.37 7.18
CA ALA A 144 13.22 2.88 8.10
C ALA A 144 12.86 4.28 8.63
N LEU A 145 12.44 5.20 7.74
CA LEU A 145 11.96 6.53 8.15
C LEU A 145 10.74 6.45 9.07
N ASP A 146 9.77 5.58 8.77
CA ASP A 146 8.59 5.39 9.62
C ASP A 146 9.00 4.96 11.04
N LYS A 147 9.94 4.02 11.17
CA LYS A 147 10.47 3.58 12.46
C LYS A 147 11.30 4.65 13.18
N GLU A 148 12.11 5.42 12.46
CA GLU A 148 12.86 6.55 13.02
C GLU A 148 11.91 7.63 13.57
N PHE A 149 10.84 7.93 12.84
CA PHE A 149 9.86 8.95 13.20
C PHE A 149 9.03 8.57 14.45
N GLU A 150 8.87 7.29 14.74
CA GLU A 150 8.20 6.86 15.99
C GLU A 150 8.89 7.41 17.24
N THR A 151 10.22 7.57 17.20
CA THR A 151 11.03 8.06 18.32
C THR A 151 11.07 9.57 18.45
N LEU A 152 10.65 10.32 17.43
CA LEU A 152 10.64 11.77 17.43
C LEU A 152 9.39 12.31 18.12
N GLU A 153 9.51 13.50 18.74
CA GLU A 153 8.36 14.20 19.33
C GLU A 153 7.37 14.61 18.23
N SER A 154 7.87 15.21 17.15
CA SER A 154 7.07 15.63 15.99
C SER A 154 7.90 15.57 14.71
N ILE A 155 7.22 15.53 13.57
CA ILE A 155 7.81 15.65 12.23
C ILE A 155 7.06 16.70 11.44
N SER A 156 7.69 17.23 10.38
CA SER A 156 7.02 18.14 9.45
C SER A 156 6.12 17.37 8.47
N GLU A 157 5.13 18.07 7.87
CA GLU A 157 4.34 17.52 6.78
C GLU A 157 5.22 17.07 5.60
N ASN A 158 6.29 17.81 5.31
CA ASN A 158 7.22 17.44 4.24
C ASN A 158 7.96 16.12 4.53
N ASP A 159 8.35 15.87 5.78
CA ASP A 159 8.98 14.60 6.18
C ASP A 159 7.97 13.45 6.08
N TYR A 160 6.73 13.67 6.51
CA TYR A 160 5.65 12.71 6.31
C TYR A 160 5.43 12.39 4.83
N PHE A 161 5.32 13.40 3.96
CA PHE A 161 5.13 13.16 2.52
C PHE A 161 6.31 12.41 1.88
N LYS A 162 7.54 12.67 2.30
CA LYS A 162 8.72 11.90 1.85
C LYS A 162 8.65 10.44 2.32
N MET A 163 8.27 10.21 3.56
CA MET A 163 8.15 8.86 4.12
C MET A 163 7.08 8.06 3.40
N ILE A 164 5.85 8.58 3.23
CA ILE A 164 4.77 7.86 2.54
C ILE A 164 5.02 7.72 1.04
N GLU A 165 5.76 8.64 0.42
CA GLU A 165 6.21 8.48 -0.97
C GLU A 165 7.05 7.22 -1.11
N LYS A 166 8.03 7.03 -0.22
CA LYS A 166 8.91 5.87 -0.22
C LYS A 166 8.19 4.59 0.21
N LYS A 167 7.52 4.60 1.36
CA LYS A 167 6.89 3.41 1.95
C LYS A 167 5.70 2.89 1.15
N THR A 168 4.84 3.79 0.66
CA THR A 168 3.55 3.42 0.05
C THR A 168 3.43 3.80 -1.41
N SER A 169 3.77 5.07 -1.78
CA SER A 169 3.46 5.58 -3.10
C SER A 169 4.27 4.90 -4.20
N ASN A 170 5.53 4.56 -3.94
CA ASN A 170 6.35 3.78 -4.88
C ASN A 170 5.73 2.41 -5.20
N LEU A 171 5.10 1.73 -4.22
CA LEU A 171 4.39 0.47 -4.45
C LEU A 171 3.01 0.63 -5.11
N ILE A 172 2.60 1.84 -5.43
CA ILE A 172 1.44 2.15 -6.28
C ILE A 172 1.90 2.63 -7.65
N ALA A 173 2.99 3.40 -7.71
CA ALA A 173 3.54 3.93 -8.95
C ALA A 173 4.21 2.84 -9.81
N MET A 174 5.07 2.03 -9.22
CA MET A 174 5.76 0.94 -9.90
C MET A 174 4.82 -0.05 -10.61
N PRO A 175 3.71 -0.55 -10.02
CA PRO A 175 2.73 -1.37 -10.74
C PRO A 175 2.18 -0.72 -12.01
N ILE A 176 1.86 0.58 -11.94
CA ILE A 176 1.33 1.33 -13.07
C ILE A 176 2.41 1.47 -14.16
N GLU A 177 3.63 1.84 -13.78
CA GLU A 177 4.77 1.94 -14.69
C GLU A 177 5.09 0.59 -15.35
N ILE A 178 5.18 -0.49 -14.58
CA ILE A 178 5.49 -1.84 -15.08
C ILE A 178 4.41 -2.33 -16.06
N GLY A 179 3.15 -1.95 -15.85
CA GLY A 179 2.08 -2.25 -16.81
C GLY A 179 2.37 -1.69 -18.22
N ALA A 180 3.06 -0.55 -18.33
CA ALA A 180 3.51 0.03 -19.60
C ALA A 180 4.86 -0.55 -20.05
N LEU A 181 5.84 -0.67 -19.14
CA LEU A 181 7.17 -1.19 -19.43
C LEU A 181 7.15 -2.61 -20.00
N ALA A 182 6.23 -3.46 -19.57
CA ALA A 182 6.07 -4.84 -20.06
C ALA A 182 5.71 -4.92 -21.56
N TYR A 183 5.28 -3.81 -22.14
CA TYR A 183 4.96 -3.66 -23.57
C TYR A 183 5.92 -2.73 -24.30
N ASP A 184 7.12 -2.50 -23.72
CA ASP A 184 8.17 -1.65 -24.30
C ASP A 184 7.67 -0.23 -24.63
N CYS A 185 6.78 0.32 -23.79
CA CYS A 185 6.26 1.66 -23.93
C CYS A 185 7.40 2.71 -23.85
N PRO A 186 7.32 3.83 -24.58
CA PRO A 186 8.32 4.89 -24.50
C PRO A 186 8.53 5.42 -23.07
N ASP A 187 9.77 5.70 -22.70
CA ASP A 187 10.17 6.15 -21.36
C ASP A 187 9.39 7.36 -20.87
N GLN A 188 9.09 8.30 -21.77
CA GLN A 188 8.30 9.49 -21.42
C GLN A 188 6.92 9.12 -20.91
N ILE A 189 6.28 8.11 -21.50
CA ILE A 189 4.94 7.65 -21.07
C ILE A 189 5.09 6.87 -19.74
N CYS A 190 6.10 6.00 -19.61
CA CYS A 190 6.36 5.25 -18.38
C CYS A 190 6.62 6.20 -17.21
N ASN A 191 7.50 7.19 -17.35
CA ASN A 191 7.78 8.19 -16.34
C ASN A 191 6.52 9.00 -15.96
N THR A 192 5.72 9.37 -16.95
CA THR A 192 4.45 10.09 -16.71
C THR A 192 3.46 9.23 -15.90
N LEU A 193 3.39 7.94 -16.20
CA LEU A 193 2.56 6.98 -15.46
C LEU A 193 3.10 6.73 -14.06
N PHE A 194 4.40 6.72 -13.87
CA PHE A 194 5.02 6.63 -12.54
C PHE A 194 4.64 7.83 -11.67
N GLU A 195 4.77 9.07 -12.20
CA GLU A 195 4.36 10.30 -11.50
C GLU A 195 2.85 10.32 -11.18
N TYR A 196 2.02 9.83 -12.11
CA TYR A 196 0.60 9.60 -11.85
C TYR A 196 0.41 8.68 -10.65
N GLY A 197 1.10 7.56 -10.62
CA GLY A 197 1.04 6.58 -9.55
C GLY A 197 1.54 7.10 -8.20
N LEU A 198 2.61 7.91 -8.18
CA LEU A 198 3.11 8.54 -6.93
C LEU A 198 2.05 9.44 -6.29
N ASN A 199 1.36 10.24 -7.09
CA ASN A 199 0.29 11.10 -6.57
C ASN A 199 -0.92 10.28 -6.08
N ILE A 200 -1.31 9.22 -6.78
CA ILE A 200 -2.35 8.30 -6.33
C ILE A 200 -1.95 7.64 -5.00
N GLY A 201 -0.71 7.20 -4.87
CA GLY A 201 -0.19 6.56 -3.66
C GLY A 201 -0.20 7.48 -2.44
N LYS A 202 0.19 8.75 -2.60
CA LYS A 202 0.09 9.77 -1.54
C LYS A 202 -1.36 9.98 -1.11
N ALA A 203 -2.25 10.21 -2.08
CA ALA A 203 -3.68 10.36 -1.78
C ALA A 203 -4.27 9.14 -1.07
N PHE A 204 -3.86 7.94 -1.49
CA PHE A 204 -4.31 6.68 -0.92
C PHE A 204 -3.87 6.57 0.55
N GLN A 205 -2.57 6.81 0.86
CA GLN A 205 -2.05 6.70 2.22
C GLN A 205 -2.68 7.74 3.16
N ILE A 206 -2.76 9.00 2.75
CA ILE A 206 -3.40 10.06 3.54
C ILE A 206 -4.84 9.70 3.88
N ASN A 207 -5.57 9.15 2.92
CA ASN A 207 -6.95 8.71 3.14
C ASN A 207 -7.03 7.48 4.06
N ASP A 208 -6.09 6.53 3.92
CA ASP A 208 -6.03 5.35 4.81
C ASP A 208 -5.73 5.77 6.26
N ASP A 209 -4.76 6.67 6.51
CA ASP A 209 -4.47 7.24 7.84
C ASP A 209 -5.71 7.90 8.47
N TYR A 210 -6.48 8.62 7.66
CA TYR A 210 -7.72 9.26 8.13
C TYR A 210 -8.81 8.24 8.43
N LEU A 211 -9.02 7.26 7.55
CA LEU A 211 -10.03 6.22 7.73
C LEU A 211 -9.73 5.37 8.97
N GLU A 212 -8.47 5.13 9.29
CA GLU A 212 -8.06 4.40 10.48
C GLU A 212 -8.56 5.08 11.76
N ILE A 213 -8.53 6.41 11.84
CA ILE A 213 -9.00 7.15 13.00
C ILE A 213 -10.54 7.19 13.08
N ILE A 214 -11.23 7.40 11.94
CA ILE A 214 -12.69 7.64 11.95
C ILE A 214 -13.53 6.36 11.91
N SER A 215 -12.96 5.23 11.45
CA SER A 215 -13.68 3.96 11.36
C SER A 215 -13.84 3.31 12.75
N SER A 216 -14.87 2.49 12.91
CA SER A 216 -15.01 1.65 14.12
C SER A 216 -14.07 0.44 14.05
N ALA A 217 -13.70 -0.10 15.22
CA ALA A 217 -12.82 -1.26 15.34
C ALA A 217 -13.31 -2.48 14.52
N ASP A 218 -14.64 -2.70 14.47
CA ASP A 218 -15.26 -3.81 13.73
C ASP A 218 -15.07 -3.71 12.21
N VAL A 219 -14.75 -2.51 11.70
CA VAL A 219 -14.61 -2.26 10.26
C VAL A 219 -13.18 -2.41 9.79
N MET A 220 -12.19 -2.12 10.66
CA MET A 220 -10.78 -2.00 10.25
C MET A 220 -10.05 -3.33 10.15
N GLN A 221 -10.54 -4.41 10.76
CA GLN A 221 -9.87 -5.73 10.78
C GLN A 221 -8.37 -5.68 11.22
N LYS A 222 -7.98 -4.59 11.87
CA LYS A 222 -6.67 -4.26 12.41
C LYS A 222 -6.85 -3.73 13.82
N SER A 223 -5.88 -3.88 14.70
CA SER A 223 -5.94 -3.23 16.00
C SER A 223 -5.71 -1.72 15.82
N LEU A 224 -6.76 -0.90 15.95
CA LEU A 224 -6.66 0.57 16.02
C LEU A 224 -5.66 1.07 17.08
N ASP A 225 -5.34 0.18 18.00
CA ASP A 225 -4.51 0.42 19.17
C ASP A 225 -3.02 0.56 18.80
N SER A 226 -2.57 -0.08 17.69
CA SER A 226 -1.14 -0.19 17.41
C SER A 226 -0.52 1.15 17.00
N ASP A 227 -1.09 1.89 16.08
CA ASP A 227 -0.47 3.09 15.51
C ASP A 227 -0.39 4.25 16.50
N ILE A 228 -1.44 4.46 17.31
CA ILE A 228 -1.43 5.49 18.36
C ILE A 228 -0.46 5.10 19.48
N VAL A 229 -0.46 3.82 19.90
CA VAL A 229 0.44 3.32 20.95
C VAL A 229 1.89 3.34 20.50
N LEU A 230 2.18 2.94 19.26
CA LEU A 230 3.51 2.97 18.67
C LEU A 230 4.02 4.39 18.41
N GLY A 231 3.15 5.39 18.50
CA GLY A 231 3.54 6.78 18.28
C GLY A 231 3.75 7.15 16.82
N LYS A 232 3.10 6.43 15.90
CA LYS A 232 3.19 6.72 14.46
C LYS A 232 2.74 8.14 14.15
N LYS A 233 3.43 8.75 13.21
CA LYS A 233 3.22 10.14 12.79
C LYS A 233 2.35 10.17 11.54
N THR A 234 1.06 9.82 11.70
CA THR A 234 0.07 9.87 10.61
C THR A 234 -0.34 11.31 10.28
N TYR A 235 -0.84 11.54 9.07
CA TYR A 235 -1.19 12.91 8.64
C TYR A 235 -2.18 13.61 9.56
N PRO A 236 -3.27 12.95 10.03
CA PRO A 236 -4.16 13.58 11.01
C PRO A 236 -3.47 13.98 12.33
N ILE A 237 -2.54 13.16 12.83
CA ILE A 237 -1.77 13.44 14.06
C ILE A 237 -0.89 14.68 13.87
N ILE A 238 -0.23 14.82 12.72
CA ILE A 238 0.60 15.99 12.39
C ILE A 238 -0.25 17.26 12.37
N LEU A 239 -1.41 17.22 11.72
CA LEU A 239 -2.32 18.37 11.67
C LEU A 239 -2.86 18.75 13.04
N CYS A 240 -3.16 17.78 13.90
CA CYS A 240 -3.54 18.06 15.29
C CYS A 240 -2.41 18.78 16.04
N ASN A 241 -1.18 18.29 15.94
CA ASN A 241 -0.01 18.89 16.58
C ASN A 241 0.35 20.28 16.02
N ASN A 242 0.02 20.56 14.76
CA ASN A 242 0.19 21.90 14.16
C ASN A 242 -0.75 22.94 14.82
N ILE A 243 -1.92 22.51 15.33
CA ILE A 243 -2.88 23.38 16.04
C ILE A 243 -2.53 23.49 17.52
N ASP A 244 -2.28 22.35 18.17
CA ASP A 244 -1.87 22.27 19.56
C ASP A 244 -0.73 21.26 19.71
N LYS A 245 0.48 21.80 19.92
CA LYS A 245 1.72 21.02 19.94
C LYS A 245 1.73 19.92 21.00
N ASN A 246 1.03 20.10 22.10
CA ASN A 246 1.01 19.17 23.21
C ASN A 246 -0.21 18.23 23.19
N PHE A 247 -1.17 18.46 22.31
CA PHE A 247 -2.45 17.75 22.30
C PHE A 247 -2.31 16.22 22.39
N ILE A 248 -1.50 15.63 21.52
CA ILE A 248 -1.32 14.17 21.51
C ILE A 248 -0.59 13.65 22.76
N SER A 249 0.39 14.39 23.26
CA SER A 249 1.10 14.02 24.50
C SER A 249 0.19 14.11 25.71
N ASP A 250 -0.63 15.15 25.79
CA ASP A 250 -1.59 15.36 26.87
C ASP A 250 -2.70 14.32 26.86
N LEU A 251 -3.20 13.94 25.67
CA LEU A 251 -4.13 12.82 25.54
C LEU A 251 -3.57 11.51 26.09
N LYS A 252 -2.33 11.18 25.74
CA LYS A 252 -1.67 9.94 26.21
C LYS A 252 -1.42 9.96 27.72
N ASN A 253 -1.13 11.12 28.30
CA ASN A 253 -0.87 11.26 29.72
C ASN A 253 -2.15 11.25 30.58
N ASN A 254 -3.26 11.77 30.05
CA ASN A 254 -4.51 11.95 30.78
C ASN A 254 -5.48 10.78 30.63
N SER A 255 -5.32 9.90 29.64
CA SER A 255 -6.23 8.79 29.37
C SER A 255 -5.54 7.43 29.50
N ASN A 256 -6.10 6.56 30.35
CA ASN A 256 -5.61 5.19 30.53
C ASN A 256 -6.25 4.19 29.53
N LYS A 257 -7.24 4.63 28.76
CA LYS A 257 -7.95 3.79 27.78
C LYS A 257 -7.79 4.35 26.39
N ILE A 258 -7.39 3.51 25.46
CA ILE A 258 -7.18 3.86 24.05
C ILE A 258 -8.47 4.36 23.39
N GLU A 259 -9.62 3.77 23.75
CA GLU A 259 -10.92 4.22 23.24
C GLU A 259 -11.20 5.69 23.56
N ASP A 260 -10.85 6.15 24.77
CA ASP A 260 -11.04 7.54 25.18
C ASP A 260 -10.11 8.47 24.36
N ILE A 261 -8.85 8.06 24.15
CA ILE A 261 -7.89 8.79 23.29
C ILE A 261 -8.44 8.94 21.86
N ILE A 262 -8.94 7.86 21.28
CA ILE A 262 -9.50 7.88 19.92
C ILE A 262 -10.74 8.79 19.83
N ASN A 263 -11.61 8.76 20.83
CA ASN A 263 -12.83 9.57 20.84
C ASN A 263 -12.51 11.07 21.00
N GLU A 264 -11.55 11.41 21.83
CA GLU A 264 -11.08 12.80 21.98
C GLU A 264 -10.38 13.28 20.72
N LEU A 265 -9.54 12.45 20.09
CA LEU A 265 -8.90 12.74 18.80
C LEU A 265 -9.94 12.99 17.70
N ARG A 266 -10.96 12.15 17.58
CA ARG A 266 -12.08 12.35 16.64
C ARG A 266 -12.81 13.66 16.88
N THR A 267 -13.05 14.00 18.15
CA THR A 267 -13.72 15.24 18.56
C THR A 267 -12.87 16.44 18.16
N PHE A 268 -11.56 16.40 18.42
CA PHE A 268 -10.63 17.48 18.07
C PHE A 268 -10.55 17.67 16.55
N ILE A 269 -10.40 16.57 15.78
CA ILE A 269 -10.40 16.60 14.31
C ILE A 269 -11.66 17.27 13.76
N LYS A 270 -12.82 16.92 14.31
CA LYS A 270 -14.12 17.47 13.87
C LYS A 270 -14.27 18.94 14.26
N TYR A 271 -13.91 19.30 15.50
CA TYR A 271 -14.00 20.67 16.02
C TYR A 271 -13.14 21.64 15.20
N HIS A 272 -11.90 21.27 14.91
CA HIS A 272 -10.95 22.09 14.16
C HIS A 272 -11.07 21.93 12.63
N ARG A 273 -12.02 21.12 12.14
CA ARG A 273 -12.27 20.87 10.71
C ARG A 273 -11.08 20.26 9.96
N ILE A 274 -10.23 19.53 10.67
CA ILE A 274 -9.05 18.84 10.10
C ILE A 274 -9.50 17.82 9.04
N ASP A 275 -10.68 17.22 9.20
CA ASP A 275 -11.30 16.33 8.21
C ASP A 275 -11.45 16.98 6.82
N LYS A 276 -11.72 18.29 6.76
CA LYS A 276 -11.82 19.03 5.51
C LYS A 276 -10.45 19.29 4.89
N GLU A 277 -9.47 19.59 5.72
CA GLU A 277 -8.09 19.80 5.28
C GLU A 277 -7.50 18.52 4.69
N ILE A 278 -7.70 17.38 5.36
CA ILE A 278 -7.29 16.05 4.85
C ILE A 278 -7.95 15.76 3.50
N LYS A 279 -9.28 15.94 3.40
CA LYS A 279 -10.01 15.72 2.15
C LYS A 279 -9.50 16.61 1.01
N ASN A 280 -9.23 17.89 1.32
CA ASN A 280 -8.66 18.81 0.34
C ASN A 280 -7.27 18.37 -0.10
N CYS A 281 -6.40 17.92 0.81
CA CYS A 281 -5.08 17.39 0.49
C CYS A 281 -5.19 16.15 -0.43
N VAL A 282 -6.06 15.21 -0.11
CA VAL A 282 -6.35 14.04 -0.94
C VAL A 282 -6.82 14.46 -2.35
N ASP A 283 -7.73 15.41 -2.44
CA ASP A 283 -8.23 15.91 -3.73
C ASP A 283 -7.14 16.61 -4.55
N ILE A 284 -6.24 17.36 -3.91
CA ILE A 284 -5.09 17.99 -4.58
C ILE A 284 -4.21 16.93 -5.23
N PHE A 285 -3.85 15.85 -4.53
CA PHE A 285 -3.04 14.79 -5.09
C PHE A 285 -3.75 14.05 -6.24
N TYR A 286 -5.03 13.72 -6.12
CA TYR A 286 -5.79 13.14 -7.24
C TYR A 286 -5.88 14.07 -8.45
N ASN A 287 -6.06 15.37 -8.22
CA ASN A 287 -6.10 16.36 -9.30
C ASN A 287 -4.74 16.50 -9.97
N ASN A 288 -3.64 16.47 -9.21
CA ASN A 288 -2.29 16.48 -9.76
C ASN A 288 -2.02 15.21 -10.56
N ALA A 289 -2.40 14.03 -10.04
CA ALA A 289 -2.31 12.79 -10.80
C ALA A 289 -2.97 12.91 -12.17
N ASN A 290 -4.22 13.37 -12.23
CA ASN A 290 -4.96 13.49 -13.48
C ASN A 290 -4.31 14.45 -14.50
N LYS A 291 -3.53 15.45 -14.04
CA LYS A 291 -2.79 16.33 -14.95
C LYS A 291 -1.70 15.58 -15.73
N PHE A 292 -1.01 14.62 -15.08
CA PHE A 292 0.03 13.85 -15.73
C PHE A 292 -0.49 13.01 -16.89
N ILE A 293 -1.64 12.38 -16.75
CA ILE A 293 -2.17 11.46 -17.77
C ILE A 293 -3.05 12.13 -18.84
N LYS A 294 -3.21 13.46 -18.79
CA LYS A 294 -4.12 14.21 -19.68
C LYS A 294 -3.82 13.98 -21.17
N ASP A 295 -2.54 13.89 -21.50
CA ASP A 295 -2.08 13.77 -22.88
C ASP A 295 -1.74 12.32 -23.29
N ILE A 296 -2.01 11.34 -22.41
CA ILE A 296 -1.83 9.93 -22.73
C ILE A 296 -3.05 9.43 -23.52
N ASN A 297 -2.79 8.86 -24.69
CA ASN A 297 -3.84 8.28 -25.52
C ASN A 297 -4.18 6.86 -25.08
N PHE A 298 -5.06 6.73 -24.08
CA PHE A 298 -5.58 5.44 -23.64
C PHE A 298 -6.61 4.88 -24.65
N LYS A 299 -6.58 3.57 -24.84
CA LYS A 299 -7.58 2.83 -25.66
C LYS A 299 -8.91 2.68 -24.94
N ASN A 300 -8.87 2.61 -23.61
CA ASN A 300 -10.03 2.56 -22.74
C ASN A 300 -9.73 3.17 -21.37
N ASN A 301 -10.75 3.32 -20.53
CA ASN A 301 -10.64 4.00 -19.23
C ASN A 301 -10.53 3.02 -18.03
N SER A 302 -10.05 1.80 -18.23
CA SER A 302 -10.04 0.78 -17.17
C SER A 302 -9.19 1.20 -15.96
N LEU A 303 -8.00 1.75 -16.20
CA LEU A 303 -7.12 2.28 -15.14
C LEU A 303 -7.80 3.43 -14.38
N GLN A 304 -8.29 4.46 -15.12
CA GLN A 304 -8.91 5.63 -14.50
C GLN A 304 -10.18 5.26 -13.73
N ASN A 305 -10.97 4.33 -14.24
CA ASN A 305 -12.17 3.84 -13.55
C ASN A 305 -11.80 3.13 -12.24
N PHE A 306 -10.74 2.32 -12.25
CA PHE A 306 -10.28 1.64 -11.05
C PHE A 306 -9.73 2.63 -10.02
N VAL A 307 -8.92 3.59 -10.43
CA VAL A 307 -8.43 4.66 -9.54
C VAL A 307 -9.58 5.48 -8.96
N ASN A 308 -10.62 5.78 -9.73
CA ASN A 308 -11.83 6.45 -9.23
C ASN A 308 -12.59 5.59 -8.19
N LEU A 309 -12.57 4.25 -8.32
CA LEU A 309 -13.10 3.37 -7.27
C LEU A 309 -12.27 3.43 -6.00
N LEU A 310 -10.92 3.48 -6.10
CA LEU A 310 -10.05 3.65 -4.94
C LEU A 310 -10.30 4.98 -4.24
N LYS A 311 -10.46 6.08 -5.00
CA LYS A 311 -10.79 7.40 -4.46
C LYS A 311 -12.11 7.41 -3.68
N LYS A 312 -13.13 6.69 -4.16
CA LYS A 312 -14.46 6.60 -3.52
C LYS A 312 -14.51 5.69 -2.30
N ARG A 313 -13.43 4.99 -2.00
CA ARG A 313 -13.36 4.10 -0.85
C ARG A 313 -13.58 4.90 0.43
N GLN A 314 -14.65 4.56 1.16
CA GLN A 314 -15.00 5.12 2.46
C GLN A 314 -14.77 4.11 3.60
N LYS A 315 -14.32 2.91 3.27
CA LYS A 315 -14.08 1.79 4.20
C LYS A 315 -13.01 0.86 3.64
#